data_83c063052dc0ae43dd4aa82f5c7c7eea
#
_entry.id   83c063052dc0ae43dd4aa82f5c7c7eea
#
_cell.length_a   1.000
_cell.length_b   1.000
_cell.length_c   1.000
_cell.angle_alpha   90.00
_cell.angle_beta   90.00
_cell.angle_gamma   90.00
#
_symmetry.space_group_name_H-M   'P 1'
#
loop_
_entity.id
_entity.type
_entity.pdbx_description
1 polymer ?
#
loop_
_entity_poly.entity_id
_entity_poly.type
_entity_poly.pdbx_seq_one_letter_code
_entity_poly.pdbx_strand_id
1 'polypeptide(L)'
;MKKRSIALSLIFAMSLMFVGCNNSNEGVATDSNKEVVVNTESRDSITAYVGTNIFEGSLDPIKGAMSYGYSFTNCALIRVNSESEYEGDLATDWQISDDSLVYTFSLREGVKFHDGSDFTADDVVFTYETVKENQGNNENVDLSRLESVTALNDYTVEFKLSESYSPFFDSVALLGIVPSDAYDSDTFDKYPIGTGAWEVIQYDTDQQIIVKANENYYEGAPEIKQVTFVKMDNEAAFSNAKSGQLDIVMVAPNYAIEEVDGMHIENLETMDVRNISLPCIPEQTVKDSDGNEVTVGNNVTSDISVRKALSIGIDRESIINNALNGIGRGATGFTSNLVWGNPLIYEDNQREEAKELLEEAGWVDLDGDGIREKDGVKCEFDVYSPSNDQQRYLLSVAVAEDAKELGISINAKQGTWDELTAKANTCGIVWGWGQYSPTVLKSLLYSDLFLTSAYDNTVGYSNEEVDKLIDEAVDSNNQEDAINKWKEVQKVSAEDYPYLYIVNIEHSYFINDSIDISVDTQIAHPHGHGSPIICNMKDWKINE
;
A
#
# COMPACT_ATOMS: atom_id res chain seq x y z
N MET A 1 8.01 -49.08 -29.43
CA MET A 1 9.23 -49.20 -28.62
C MET A 1 8.94 -48.49 -27.27
N LYS A 2 8.83 -49.27 -26.20
CA LYS A 2 8.50 -48.79 -24.85
C LYS A 2 9.76 -48.23 -24.20
N LYS A 3 9.75 -47.00 -23.70
CA LYS A 3 10.74 -46.49 -22.74
C LYS A 3 10.07 -46.32 -21.39
N ARG A 4 10.55 -47.03 -20.41
CA ARG A 4 10.16 -46.98 -19.01
C ARG A 4 10.86 -45.79 -18.35
N SER A 5 10.10 -44.95 -17.65
CA SER A 5 10.62 -43.95 -16.72
C SER A 5 10.76 -44.58 -15.35
N ILE A 6 11.94 -44.48 -14.77
CA ILE A 6 12.27 -44.93 -13.42
C ILE A 6 12.09 -43.70 -12.52
N ALA A 7 11.17 -43.78 -11.58
CA ALA A 7 11.02 -42.81 -10.50
C ALA A 7 12.00 -43.15 -9.38
N LEU A 8 12.88 -42.22 -9.02
CA LEU A 8 13.81 -42.34 -7.91
C LEU A 8 13.17 -41.66 -6.69
N SER A 9 12.70 -42.45 -5.75
CA SER A 9 12.23 -41.96 -4.44
C SER A 9 13.43 -41.82 -3.51
N LEU A 10 13.76 -40.58 -3.11
CA LEU A 10 14.71 -40.34 -2.02
C LEU A 10 13.94 -40.41 -0.69
N ILE A 11 14.23 -41.42 0.08
CA ILE A 11 13.81 -41.57 1.49
C ILE A 11 14.88 -40.89 2.33
N PHE A 12 14.52 -39.83 3.03
CA PHE A 12 15.36 -39.20 4.04
C PHE A 12 15.16 -39.93 5.37
N ALA A 13 16.17 -40.67 5.81
CA ALA A 13 16.16 -41.37 7.08
C ALA A 13 16.68 -40.45 8.18
N MET A 14 15.80 -40.05 9.09
CA MET A 14 16.19 -39.42 10.38
C MET A 14 16.77 -40.47 11.31
N SER A 15 18.05 -40.35 11.64
CA SER A 15 18.74 -41.17 12.64
C SER A 15 18.48 -40.62 14.04
N LEU A 16 17.58 -41.26 14.78
CA LEU A 16 17.46 -41.09 16.23
C LEU A 16 18.60 -41.81 16.93
N MET A 17 19.48 -41.07 17.57
CA MET A 17 20.46 -41.66 18.50
C MET A 17 19.79 -41.86 19.87
N PHE A 18 19.48 -43.09 20.24
CA PHE A 18 19.19 -43.47 21.61
C PHE A 18 20.53 -43.71 22.36
N VAL A 19 20.75 -42.89 23.39
CA VAL A 19 21.80 -43.19 24.41
C VAL A 19 21.15 -44.04 25.48
N GLY A 20 21.59 -45.28 25.58
CA GLY A 20 21.14 -46.24 26.58
C GLY A 20 21.77 -45.95 27.95
N CYS A 21 20.92 -45.85 28.97
CA CYS A 21 21.34 -45.86 30.37
C CYS A 21 21.70 -47.26 30.80
N ASN A 22 22.88 -47.43 31.36
CA ASN A 22 23.27 -48.64 32.11
C ASN A 22 23.15 -48.33 33.61
N ASN A 23 22.39 -49.15 34.32
CA ASN A 23 22.16 -49.10 35.74
C ASN A 23 23.28 -49.76 36.51
N SER A 24 23.84 -49.11 37.52
CA SER A 24 24.41 -49.80 38.71
C SER A 24 24.16 -48.92 39.93
N ASN A 25 23.43 -49.52 40.90
CA ASN A 25 23.17 -49.00 42.22
C ASN A 25 24.44 -48.82 43.04
N GLU A 26 24.56 -47.73 43.79
CA GLU A 26 24.86 -47.74 45.24
C GLU A 26 24.55 -46.37 45.83
N GLY A 27 23.85 -46.37 46.96
CA GLY A 27 23.31 -45.22 47.60
C GLY A 27 24.30 -44.41 48.39
N VAL A 28 23.90 -43.22 48.78
CA VAL A 28 23.94 -42.55 50.07
C VAL A 28 23.62 -41.03 49.90
N ALA A 29 22.54 -40.63 50.60
CA ALA A 29 22.28 -39.37 51.32
C ALA A 29 22.58 -38.01 50.69
N THR A 30 21.47 -37.23 50.63
CA THR A 30 21.28 -35.82 51.04
C THR A 30 22.35 -34.80 50.66
N ASP A 31 22.01 -33.84 49.83
CA ASP A 31 21.69 -32.47 50.29
C ASP A 31 21.42 -31.51 49.12
N SER A 32 20.53 -30.59 49.39
CA SER A 32 20.45 -29.23 48.83
C SER A 32 20.06 -29.03 47.39
N ASN A 33 18.97 -28.37 47.27
CA ASN A 33 18.60 -27.32 46.30
C ASN A 33 19.74 -26.97 45.32
N LYS A 34 19.76 -27.61 44.17
CA LYS A 34 20.25 -26.95 42.98
C LYS A 34 19.00 -26.34 42.32
N GLU A 35 18.87 -25.04 42.43
CA GLU A 35 18.11 -24.26 41.47
C GLU A 35 18.56 -24.73 40.07
N VAL A 36 17.63 -25.29 39.36
CA VAL A 36 17.78 -25.44 37.92
C VAL A 36 17.76 -24.01 37.39
N VAL A 37 18.93 -23.45 37.18
CA VAL A 37 19.07 -22.24 36.36
C VAL A 37 18.60 -22.72 35.00
N VAL A 38 17.33 -22.50 34.71
CA VAL A 38 16.82 -22.48 33.34
C VAL A 38 17.56 -21.30 32.72
N ASN A 39 18.56 -21.59 31.93
CA ASN A 39 19.17 -20.62 31.05
C ASN A 39 18.08 -20.29 30.02
N THR A 40 17.21 -19.34 30.34
CA THR A 40 16.37 -18.68 29.38
C THR A 40 17.32 -17.81 28.55
N GLU A 41 17.93 -18.38 27.49
CA GLU A 41 18.42 -17.54 26.40
C GLU A 41 17.20 -16.71 25.99
N SER A 42 17.26 -15.41 26.20
CA SER A 42 16.22 -14.50 25.78
C SER A 42 16.07 -14.68 24.27
N ARG A 43 14.86 -14.92 23.83
CA ARG A 43 14.53 -14.99 22.40
C ARG A 43 14.84 -13.63 21.78
N ASP A 44 15.60 -13.60 20.71
CA ASP A 44 16.04 -12.37 20.02
C ASP A 44 15.65 -12.34 18.55
N SER A 45 14.88 -13.33 18.09
CA SER A 45 14.46 -13.46 16.70
C SER A 45 12.97 -13.80 16.57
N ILE A 46 12.36 -13.36 15.49
CA ILE A 46 10.96 -13.61 15.15
C ILE A 46 10.79 -14.10 13.71
N THR A 47 9.70 -14.83 13.46
CA THR A 47 9.28 -15.25 12.13
C THR A 47 7.92 -14.65 11.81
N ALA A 48 7.83 -13.92 10.69
CA ALA A 48 6.65 -13.16 10.32
C ALA A 48 6.15 -13.50 8.90
N TYR A 49 4.84 -13.54 8.75
CA TYR A 49 4.16 -13.45 7.46
C TYR A 49 3.39 -12.12 7.42
N VAL A 50 3.82 -11.21 6.56
CA VAL A 50 3.25 -9.86 6.44
C VAL A 50 2.57 -9.64 5.07
N GLY A 51 2.17 -10.71 4.43
CA GLY A 51 1.66 -10.71 3.06
C GLY A 51 2.73 -11.07 2.04
N THR A 52 2.37 -11.08 0.77
CA THR A 52 3.29 -11.45 -0.34
C THR A 52 4.02 -10.26 -0.94
N ASN A 53 3.53 -9.04 -0.73
CA ASN A 53 4.03 -7.81 -1.37
C ASN A 53 5.52 -7.55 -1.08
N ILE A 54 6.01 -7.91 0.11
CA ILE A 54 7.44 -7.79 0.48
C ILE A 54 8.37 -8.62 -0.44
N PHE A 55 7.82 -9.60 -1.16
CA PHE A 55 8.53 -10.46 -2.12
C PHE A 55 8.35 -10.02 -3.58
N GLU A 56 7.56 -8.98 -3.81
CA GLU A 56 7.24 -8.47 -5.14
C GLU A 56 8.12 -7.25 -5.45
N GLY A 57 8.60 -7.17 -6.68
CA GLY A 57 9.47 -6.08 -7.11
C GLY A 57 10.92 -6.20 -6.59
N SER A 58 11.59 -5.06 -6.52
CA SER A 58 12.98 -4.89 -6.14
C SER A 58 13.10 -4.32 -4.73
N LEU A 59 14.17 -4.66 -4.00
CA LEU A 59 14.55 -3.96 -2.77
C LEU A 59 15.46 -2.75 -3.05
N ASP A 60 15.84 -2.51 -4.31
CA ASP A 60 16.68 -1.41 -4.74
C ASP A 60 15.91 -0.07 -4.72
N PRO A 61 16.30 0.91 -3.91
CA PRO A 61 15.65 2.22 -3.87
C PRO A 61 15.62 2.95 -5.22
N ILE A 62 16.66 2.77 -6.06
CA ILE A 62 16.73 3.36 -7.39
C ILE A 62 15.60 2.85 -8.29
N LYS A 63 15.14 1.61 -8.08
CA LYS A 63 14.08 0.95 -8.84
C LYS A 63 12.71 0.99 -8.13
N GLY A 64 12.56 1.81 -7.11
CA GLY A 64 11.31 1.93 -6.35
C GLY A 64 11.10 0.82 -5.33
N ALA A 65 12.07 0.58 -4.47
CA ALA A 65 12.14 -0.48 -3.47
C ALA A 65 10.79 -0.93 -2.91
N MET A 66 10.55 -2.25 -2.88
CA MET A 66 9.33 -2.91 -2.42
C MET A 66 8.05 -2.51 -3.18
N SER A 67 8.19 -1.97 -4.38
CA SER A 67 7.15 -1.46 -5.29
C SER A 67 6.24 -0.38 -4.72
N TYR A 68 6.11 -0.26 -3.39
CA TYR A 68 5.06 0.50 -2.72
C TYR A 68 5.52 1.22 -1.45
N GLY A 69 6.80 1.63 -1.33
CA GLY A 69 7.08 2.53 -0.24
C GLY A 69 8.38 2.36 0.52
N TYR A 70 8.33 2.51 1.84
CA TYR A 70 9.52 2.63 2.67
C TYR A 70 10.40 1.38 2.64
N SER A 71 11.67 1.61 2.33
CA SER A 71 12.69 0.60 2.51
C SER A 71 13.10 0.51 3.98
N PHE A 72 13.07 -0.69 4.56
CA PHE A 72 13.61 -0.93 5.91
C PHE A 72 15.15 -1.01 5.90
N THR A 73 15.77 -1.07 4.73
CA THR A 73 17.23 -1.13 4.54
C THR A 73 17.86 0.23 4.26
N ASN A 74 17.15 1.15 3.59
CA ASN A 74 17.68 2.42 3.13
C ASN A 74 16.83 3.58 3.64
N CYS A 75 17.39 4.44 4.46
CA CYS A 75 16.74 5.66 4.91
C CYS A 75 16.71 6.73 3.81
N ALA A 76 15.68 7.58 3.85
CA ALA A 76 15.54 8.76 3.00
C ALA A 76 16.09 10.02 3.70
N LEU A 77 16.04 11.17 3.03
CA LEU A 77 16.44 12.43 3.68
C LEU A 77 15.46 12.86 4.76
N ILE A 78 14.17 12.69 4.50
CA ILE A 78 13.07 12.93 5.44
C ILE A 78 12.16 11.71 5.46
N ARG A 79 11.29 11.62 6.45
CA ARG A 79 10.24 10.58 6.54
C ARG A 79 8.92 11.20 6.99
N VAL A 80 7.84 10.45 6.88
CA VAL A 80 6.54 10.82 7.42
C VAL A 80 6.37 10.12 8.76
N ASN A 81 5.91 10.84 9.78
CA ASN A 81 5.65 10.31 11.11
C ASN A 81 4.20 9.78 11.27
N SER A 82 3.85 9.26 12.46
CA SER A 82 2.52 8.73 12.75
C SER A 82 1.40 9.79 12.69
N GLU A 83 1.73 11.07 12.72
CA GLU A 83 0.79 12.20 12.58
C GLU A 83 0.66 12.67 11.12
N SER A 84 1.29 11.95 10.18
CA SER A 84 1.36 12.29 8.75
C SER A 84 2.09 13.61 8.46
N GLU A 85 3.06 13.96 9.29
CA GLU A 85 3.91 15.13 9.11
C GLU A 85 5.32 14.72 8.66
N TYR A 86 5.99 15.58 7.88
CA TYR A 86 7.38 15.37 7.51
C TYR A 86 8.32 15.66 8.67
N GLU A 87 9.22 14.74 8.95
CA GLU A 87 10.30 14.90 9.91
C GLU A 87 11.66 14.50 9.31
N GLY A 88 12.75 14.96 9.94
CA GLY A 88 14.09 14.63 9.48
C GLY A 88 14.43 13.16 9.68
N ASP A 89 15.11 12.55 8.69
CA ASP A 89 15.68 11.22 8.77
C ASP A 89 17.22 11.31 8.57
N LEU A 90 17.76 11.11 7.37
CA LEU A 90 19.17 11.39 7.08
C LEU A 90 19.49 12.89 7.03
N ALA A 91 18.51 13.74 6.80
CA ALA A 91 18.62 15.18 7.01
C ALA A 91 18.14 15.56 8.42
N THR A 92 18.85 16.50 9.06
CA THR A 92 18.49 17.01 10.39
C THR A 92 17.72 18.32 10.34
N ASP A 93 17.82 19.05 9.23
CA ASP A 93 17.16 20.33 8.99
C ASP A 93 17.13 20.63 7.49
N TRP A 94 16.24 21.52 7.04
CA TRP A 94 16.19 21.99 5.67
C TRP A 94 15.70 23.43 5.57
N GLN A 95 16.10 24.08 4.50
CA GLN A 95 15.68 25.44 4.14
C GLN A 95 15.10 25.43 2.72
N ILE A 96 14.06 26.22 2.52
CA ILE A 96 13.39 26.38 1.23
C ILE A 96 13.47 27.86 0.86
N SER A 97 13.85 28.18 -0.37
CA SER A 97 13.82 29.56 -0.89
C SER A 97 12.38 30.08 -0.98
N ASP A 98 12.22 31.41 -0.94
CA ASP A 98 10.90 32.08 -0.97
C ASP A 98 10.08 31.73 -2.24
N ASP A 99 10.74 31.37 -3.34
CA ASP A 99 10.13 30.95 -4.60
C ASP A 99 9.93 29.41 -4.70
N SER A 100 10.32 28.67 -3.66
CA SER A 100 10.28 27.19 -3.59
C SER A 100 11.02 26.48 -4.73
N LEU A 101 12.05 27.13 -5.29
CA LEU A 101 12.89 26.53 -6.34
C LEU A 101 14.17 25.91 -5.80
N VAL A 102 14.63 26.32 -4.61
CA VAL A 102 15.87 25.80 -4.02
C VAL A 102 15.58 25.21 -2.65
N TYR A 103 15.98 23.97 -2.45
CA TYR A 103 15.87 23.23 -1.19
C TYR A 103 17.28 22.86 -0.73
N THR A 104 17.65 23.27 0.48
CA THR A 104 18.97 22.97 1.06
C THR A 104 18.79 22.12 2.29
N PHE A 105 19.32 20.90 2.29
CA PHE A 105 19.24 19.97 3.40
C PHE A 105 20.59 19.89 4.14
N SER A 106 20.53 19.95 5.48
CA SER A 106 21.65 19.67 6.38
C SER A 106 21.62 18.20 6.75
N LEU A 107 22.67 17.45 6.41
CA LEU A 107 22.72 16.01 6.59
C LEU A 107 23.24 15.64 7.99
N ARG A 108 22.84 14.47 8.48
CA ARG A 108 23.30 13.88 9.72
C ARG A 108 24.75 13.41 9.57
N GLU A 109 25.61 13.87 10.48
CA GLU A 109 27.01 13.47 10.51
C GLU A 109 27.21 12.10 11.20
N GLY A 110 28.21 11.33 10.73
CA GLY A 110 28.63 10.06 11.35
C GLY A 110 27.72 8.88 11.09
N VAL A 111 26.75 8.99 10.20
CA VAL A 111 25.94 7.86 9.70
C VAL A 111 26.81 6.93 8.85
N LYS A 112 26.62 5.61 9.02
CA LYS A 112 27.30 4.57 8.27
C LYS A 112 26.32 3.74 7.45
N PHE A 113 26.73 3.37 6.25
CA PHE A 113 26.08 2.28 5.53
C PHE A 113 26.36 0.92 6.18
N HIS A 114 25.60 -0.11 5.81
CA HIS A 114 25.75 -1.47 6.33
C HIS A 114 27.14 -2.07 6.10
N ASP A 115 27.84 -1.66 5.06
CA ASP A 115 29.22 -2.08 4.76
C ASP A 115 30.28 -1.31 5.56
N GLY A 116 29.87 -0.32 6.35
CA GLY A 116 30.73 0.50 7.21
C GLY A 116 31.28 1.76 6.54
N SER A 117 30.98 2.02 5.26
CA SER A 117 31.32 3.28 4.59
C SER A 117 30.57 4.47 5.19
N ASP A 118 31.11 5.68 5.04
CA ASP A 118 30.48 6.91 5.52
C ASP A 118 29.37 7.35 4.57
N PHE A 119 28.23 7.81 5.12
CA PHE A 119 27.20 8.52 4.38
C PHE A 119 27.56 10.00 4.24
N THR A 120 27.50 10.52 3.02
CA THR A 120 27.82 11.92 2.68
C THR A 120 26.83 12.49 1.64
N ALA A 121 26.96 13.79 1.35
CA ALA A 121 26.19 14.46 0.32
C ALA A 121 26.44 13.91 -1.10
N ASP A 122 27.60 13.31 -1.36
CA ASP A 122 27.91 12.70 -2.66
C ASP A 122 27.00 11.48 -2.93
N ASP A 123 26.60 10.72 -1.89
CA ASP A 123 25.68 9.60 -2.02
C ASP A 123 24.27 10.08 -2.36
N VAL A 124 23.87 11.22 -1.80
CA VAL A 124 22.60 11.88 -2.14
C VAL A 124 22.60 12.32 -3.60
N VAL A 125 23.65 13.01 -4.03
CA VAL A 125 23.80 13.46 -5.43
C VAL A 125 23.74 12.26 -6.37
N PHE A 126 24.51 11.20 -6.09
CA PHE A 126 24.53 9.97 -6.88
C PHE A 126 23.15 9.34 -7.00
N THR A 127 22.44 9.19 -5.86
CA THR A 127 21.11 8.56 -5.81
C THR A 127 20.12 9.31 -6.70
N TYR A 128 19.99 10.63 -6.50
CA TYR A 128 19.02 11.44 -7.23
C TYR A 128 19.35 11.59 -8.72
N GLU A 129 20.63 11.75 -9.08
CA GLU A 129 21.03 11.80 -10.49
C GLU A 129 20.77 10.47 -11.19
N THR A 130 21.04 9.34 -10.53
CA THR A 130 20.80 8.00 -11.08
C THR A 130 19.31 7.75 -11.31
N VAL A 131 18.43 8.11 -10.35
CA VAL A 131 16.98 7.99 -10.53
C VAL A 131 16.49 8.91 -11.64
N LYS A 132 16.98 10.16 -11.69
CA LYS A 132 16.60 11.13 -12.72
C LYS A 132 16.96 10.65 -14.13
N GLU A 133 18.15 10.04 -14.31
CA GLU A 133 18.56 9.46 -15.58
C GLU A 133 17.71 8.24 -15.99
N ASN A 134 17.16 7.50 -15.02
CA ASN A 134 16.39 6.28 -15.22
C ASN A 134 14.92 6.41 -14.78
N GLN A 135 14.35 7.59 -14.82
CA GLN A 135 13.05 7.94 -14.21
C GLN A 135 11.90 6.98 -14.59
N GLY A 136 11.91 6.37 -15.75
CA GLY A 136 10.93 5.36 -16.14
C GLY A 136 11.04 4.02 -15.39
N ASN A 137 12.05 3.83 -14.54
CA ASN A 137 12.25 2.60 -13.75
C ASN A 137 11.83 2.74 -12.29
N ASN A 138 11.50 3.95 -11.83
CA ASN A 138 11.01 4.24 -10.49
C ASN A 138 9.73 5.08 -10.57
N GLU A 139 8.60 4.42 -10.45
CA GLU A 139 7.27 5.05 -10.52
C GLU A 139 6.84 5.69 -9.18
N ASN A 140 7.59 5.47 -8.09
CA ASN A 140 7.24 5.95 -6.75
C ASN A 140 7.67 7.40 -6.50
N VAL A 141 8.62 7.92 -7.27
CA VAL A 141 9.13 9.29 -7.11
C VAL A 141 9.05 10.07 -8.41
N ASP A 142 8.62 11.31 -8.33
CA ASP A 142 8.58 12.22 -9.47
C ASP A 142 9.69 13.29 -9.34
N LEU A 143 10.73 13.17 -10.15
CA LEU A 143 11.84 14.10 -10.27
C LEU A 143 11.81 14.91 -11.57
N SER A 144 10.66 14.96 -12.26
CA SER A 144 10.51 15.62 -13.56
C SER A 144 10.88 17.11 -13.54
N ARG A 145 10.67 17.77 -12.39
CA ARG A 145 11.03 19.18 -12.19
C ARG A 145 12.39 19.39 -11.50
N LEU A 146 13.12 18.33 -11.17
CA LEU A 146 14.46 18.46 -10.61
C LEU A 146 15.45 18.92 -11.69
N GLU A 147 15.97 20.16 -11.57
CA GLU A 147 16.98 20.70 -12.48
C GLU A 147 18.38 20.15 -12.13
N SER A 148 18.77 20.24 -10.84
CA SER A 148 20.06 19.75 -10.36
C SER A 148 20.02 19.38 -8.87
N VAL A 149 20.92 18.49 -8.47
CA VAL A 149 21.27 18.22 -7.08
C VAL A 149 22.78 18.40 -6.93
N THR A 150 23.24 19.08 -5.87
CA THR A 150 24.64 19.48 -5.72
C THR A 150 25.09 19.36 -4.26
N ALA A 151 26.20 18.66 -4.02
CA ALA A 151 26.86 18.65 -2.73
C ALA A 151 27.60 19.99 -2.52
N LEU A 152 27.17 20.78 -1.55
CA LEU A 152 27.84 22.03 -1.18
C LEU A 152 29.06 21.76 -0.29
N ASN A 153 29.02 20.71 0.49
CA ASN A 153 30.08 20.10 1.28
C ASN A 153 29.63 18.68 1.68
N ASP A 154 30.44 17.94 2.45
CA ASP A 154 30.17 16.54 2.84
C ASP A 154 28.80 16.33 3.50
N TYR A 155 28.23 17.37 4.15
CA TYR A 155 26.98 17.27 4.93
C TYR A 155 25.94 18.35 4.58
N THR A 156 26.01 18.91 3.39
CA THR A 156 25.00 19.85 2.89
C THR A 156 24.75 19.61 1.42
N VAL A 157 23.50 19.35 1.06
CA VAL A 157 23.07 19.15 -0.32
C VAL A 157 22.03 20.17 -0.71
N GLU A 158 22.11 20.68 -1.95
CA GLU A 158 21.19 21.63 -2.54
C GLU A 158 20.47 20.99 -3.73
N PHE A 159 19.14 21.07 -3.72
CA PHE A 159 18.27 20.70 -4.83
C PHE A 159 17.74 21.96 -5.49
N LYS A 160 17.77 22.00 -6.81
CA LYS A 160 17.18 23.08 -7.59
C LYS A 160 16.11 22.51 -8.51
N LEU A 161 14.91 23.09 -8.44
CA LEU A 161 13.79 22.77 -9.30
C LEU A 161 13.71 23.78 -10.46
N SER A 162 13.25 23.33 -11.63
CA SER A 162 12.96 24.18 -12.78
C SER A 162 11.71 25.05 -12.59
N GLU A 163 10.75 24.53 -11.83
CA GLU A 163 9.49 25.17 -11.48
C GLU A 163 9.07 24.73 -10.08
N SER A 164 8.22 25.51 -9.40
CA SER A 164 7.65 25.12 -8.11
C SER A 164 6.90 23.79 -8.22
N TYR A 165 7.12 22.90 -7.24
CA TYR A 165 6.52 21.57 -7.22
C TYR A 165 6.21 21.14 -5.79
N SER A 166 4.97 21.37 -5.35
CA SER A 166 4.56 21.11 -3.96
C SER A 166 4.72 19.63 -3.55
N PRO A 167 4.57 18.59 -4.44
CA PRO A 167 4.79 17.19 -4.09
C PRO A 167 6.26 16.77 -4.00
N PHE A 168 7.22 17.69 -4.15
CA PHE A 168 8.65 17.33 -4.11
C PHE A 168 9.05 16.63 -2.80
N PHE A 169 8.49 17.04 -1.67
CA PHE A 169 8.75 16.40 -0.38
C PHE A 169 8.28 14.94 -0.33
N ASP A 170 7.19 14.59 -1.03
CA ASP A 170 6.74 13.19 -1.12
C ASP A 170 7.83 12.32 -1.74
N SER A 171 8.43 12.79 -2.85
CA SER A 171 9.55 12.10 -3.52
C SER A 171 10.79 12.02 -2.63
N VAL A 172 11.08 13.10 -1.87
CA VAL A 172 12.24 13.13 -0.94
C VAL A 172 12.04 12.17 0.24
N ALA A 173 10.81 11.98 0.71
CA ALA A 173 10.49 11.07 1.80
C ALA A 173 10.50 9.59 1.39
N LEU A 174 10.34 9.30 0.10
CA LEU A 174 10.25 7.93 -0.41
C LEU A 174 11.58 7.38 -0.92
N LEU A 175 12.49 8.24 -1.38
CA LEU A 175 13.73 7.80 -2.01
C LEU A 175 14.82 7.49 -0.99
N GLY A 176 15.02 6.22 -0.69
CA GLY A 176 16.14 5.75 0.13
C GLY A 176 17.49 5.99 -0.54
N ILE A 177 18.48 6.45 0.24
CA ILE A 177 19.82 6.77 -0.28
C ILE A 177 20.66 5.50 -0.39
N VAL A 178 21.39 5.38 -1.50
CA VAL A 178 22.33 4.28 -1.77
C VAL A 178 23.78 4.77 -1.76
N PRO A 179 24.77 3.91 -1.39
CA PRO A 179 26.19 4.30 -1.38
C PRO A 179 26.72 4.44 -2.80
N SER A 180 27.26 5.60 -3.13
CA SER A 180 27.77 5.95 -4.47
C SER A 180 28.90 5.04 -4.94
N ASP A 181 29.80 4.65 -4.02
CA ASP A 181 30.97 3.82 -4.31
C ASP A 181 30.68 2.31 -4.35
N ALA A 182 29.56 1.86 -3.75
CA ALA A 182 29.23 0.44 -3.59
C ALA A 182 27.91 0.03 -4.27
N TYR A 183 27.23 0.95 -4.94
CA TYR A 183 25.99 0.63 -5.64
C TYR A 183 26.24 -0.31 -6.82
N ASP A 184 25.48 -1.42 -6.85
CA ASP A 184 25.52 -2.41 -7.92
C ASP A 184 24.07 -2.86 -8.25
N SER A 185 23.56 -2.40 -9.38
CA SER A 185 22.20 -2.66 -9.84
C SER A 185 21.85 -4.15 -10.04
N ASP A 186 22.86 -5.02 -10.17
CA ASP A 186 22.66 -6.46 -10.34
C ASP A 186 22.40 -7.18 -9.00
N THR A 187 22.84 -6.59 -7.89
CA THR A 187 22.77 -7.19 -6.56
C THR A 187 21.77 -6.49 -5.63
N PHE A 188 21.55 -5.18 -5.81
CA PHE A 188 20.68 -4.37 -4.94
C PHE A 188 19.22 -4.80 -4.96
N ASP A 189 18.73 -5.45 -6.01
CA ASP A 189 17.38 -6.02 -6.03
C ASP A 189 17.07 -6.96 -4.84
N LYS A 190 18.12 -7.58 -4.28
CA LYS A 190 17.96 -8.56 -3.17
C LYS A 190 18.80 -8.23 -1.95
N TYR A 191 19.93 -7.57 -2.14
CA TYR A 191 20.91 -7.28 -1.09
C TYR A 191 21.33 -5.80 -1.13
N PRO A 192 20.39 -4.87 -0.90
CA PRO A 192 20.73 -3.45 -0.88
C PRO A 192 21.63 -3.13 0.32
N ILE A 193 22.64 -2.30 0.07
CA ILE A 193 23.44 -1.68 1.12
C ILE A 193 22.81 -0.34 1.45
N GLY A 194 22.38 -0.15 2.67
CA GLY A 194 21.69 1.06 3.12
C GLY A 194 22.16 1.55 4.47
N THR A 195 21.50 2.58 4.96
CA THR A 195 21.74 3.20 6.27
C THR A 195 20.67 2.80 7.29
N GLY A 196 19.69 1.98 6.89
CA GLY A 196 18.52 1.64 7.67
C GLY A 196 18.78 0.73 8.87
N ALA A 197 17.74 0.52 9.64
CA ALA A 197 17.78 -0.28 10.86
C ALA A 197 17.97 -1.78 10.59
N TRP A 198 17.77 -2.25 9.36
CA TRP A 198 17.82 -3.66 9.00
C TRP A 198 18.67 -3.91 7.76
N GLU A 199 19.43 -5.00 7.78
CA GLU A 199 20.28 -5.48 6.68
C GLU A 199 19.78 -6.83 6.20
N VAL A 200 19.60 -7.02 4.88
CA VAL A 200 19.25 -8.31 4.28
C VAL A 200 20.47 -9.23 4.29
N ILE A 201 20.36 -10.37 4.98
CA ILE A 201 21.44 -11.37 5.04
C ILE A 201 21.16 -12.63 4.22
N GLN A 202 19.88 -12.85 3.87
CA GLN A 202 19.47 -13.96 3.00
C GLN A 202 18.20 -13.59 2.25
N TYR A 203 18.18 -13.88 0.96
CA TYR A 203 17.01 -13.72 0.10
C TYR A 203 16.82 -14.98 -0.75
N ASP A 204 15.91 -15.84 -0.32
CA ASP A 204 15.51 -17.03 -1.06
C ASP A 204 14.24 -16.71 -1.85
N THR A 205 14.38 -16.54 -3.16
CA THR A 205 13.26 -16.17 -4.04
C THR A 205 12.05 -17.07 -3.82
N ASP A 206 10.87 -16.47 -3.61
CA ASP A 206 9.60 -17.15 -3.37
C ASP A 206 9.53 -18.01 -2.09
N GLN A 207 10.44 -17.84 -1.15
CA GLN A 207 10.46 -18.61 0.10
C GLN A 207 10.56 -17.71 1.33
N GLN A 208 11.67 -16.94 1.46
CA GLN A 208 11.92 -16.12 2.65
C GLN A 208 12.92 -15.00 2.39
N ILE A 209 12.81 -13.97 3.22
CA ILE A 209 13.81 -12.91 3.37
C ILE A 209 14.22 -12.89 4.83
N ILE A 210 15.52 -12.97 5.12
CA ILE A 210 16.07 -12.85 6.47
C ILE A 210 16.81 -11.53 6.59
N VAL A 211 16.40 -10.75 7.57
CA VAL A 211 17.05 -9.49 7.91
C VAL A 211 17.63 -9.55 9.32
N LYS A 212 18.78 -8.92 9.53
CA LYS A 212 19.38 -8.72 10.85
C LYS A 212 19.35 -7.24 11.24
N ALA A 213 19.34 -6.98 12.54
CA ALA A 213 19.46 -5.63 13.06
C ALA A 213 20.82 -5.00 12.69
N ASN A 214 20.79 -3.73 12.30
CA ASN A 214 21.97 -2.90 12.16
C ASN A 214 22.39 -2.39 13.53
N GLU A 215 23.43 -2.98 14.10
CA GLU A 215 23.94 -2.62 15.43
C GLU A 215 24.50 -1.17 15.50
N ASN A 216 24.78 -0.56 14.32
CA ASN A 216 25.30 0.80 14.20
C ASN A 216 24.23 1.79 13.72
N TYR A 217 22.95 1.42 13.77
CA TYR A 217 21.89 2.31 13.34
C TYR A 217 21.90 3.61 14.14
N TYR A 218 21.87 4.75 13.47
CA TYR A 218 22.10 6.07 14.09
C TYR A 218 21.02 6.48 15.11
N GLU A 219 19.80 5.90 15.05
CA GLU A 219 18.76 6.10 16.07
C GLU A 219 18.77 5.03 17.17
N GLY A 220 19.74 4.12 17.15
CA GLY A 220 19.86 2.99 18.07
C GLY A 220 19.49 1.67 17.42
N ALA A 221 20.23 0.61 17.75
CA ALA A 221 20.02 -0.72 17.21
C ALA A 221 18.64 -1.28 17.61
N PRO A 222 17.91 -1.96 16.70
CA PRO A 222 16.70 -2.70 17.05
C PRO A 222 16.94 -3.69 18.20
N GLU A 223 15.93 -3.87 19.04
CA GLU A 223 15.99 -4.83 20.16
C GLU A 223 15.97 -6.27 19.60
N ILE A 224 15.08 -6.55 18.66
CA ILE A 224 15.01 -7.82 17.93
C ILE A 224 16.22 -7.89 16.99
N LYS A 225 16.96 -9.01 17.06
CA LYS A 225 18.22 -9.16 16.30
C LYS A 225 18.04 -9.72 14.92
N GLN A 226 16.95 -10.45 14.69
CA GLN A 226 16.66 -11.06 13.38
C GLN A 226 15.16 -11.16 13.15
N VAL A 227 14.73 -10.84 11.93
CA VAL A 227 13.38 -11.11 11.44
C VAL A 227 13.48 -11.99 10.20
N THR A 228 12.70 -13.08 10.20
CA THR A 228 12.52 -13.94 9.04
C THR A 228 11.14 -13.73 8.46
N PHE A 229 11.07 -13.10 7.31
CA PHE A 229 9.82 -13.01 6.54
C PHE A 229 9.68 -14.28 5.70
N VAL A 230 8.49 -14.90 5.74
CA VAL A 230 8.20 -16.13 4.99
C VAL A 230 7.10 -15.88 3.95
N LYS A 231 7.22 -16.49 2.77
CA LYS A 231 6.22 -16.44 1.72
C LYS A 231 5.35 -17.69 1.75
N MET A 232 4.04 -17.49 1.88
CA MET A 232 3.05 -18.58 1.83
C MET A 232 1.68 -18.00 1.44
N ASP A 233 0.67 -18.85 1.28
CA ASP A 233 -0.70 -18.40 1.13
C ASP A 233 -1.38 -18.12 2.50
N ASN A 234 -2.49 -17.38 2.48
CA ASN A 234 -3.20 -16.98 3.69
C ASN A 234 -3.70 -18.16 4.54
N GLU A 235 -4.11 -19.28 3.92
CA GLU A 235 -4.59 -20.46 4.63
C GLU A 235 -3.45 -21.17 5.37
N ALA A 236 -2.30 -21.30 4.68
CA ALA A 236 -1.09 -21.83 5.29
C ALA A 236 -0.59 -20.93 6.43
N ALA A 237 -0.59 -19.60 6.23
CA ALA A 237 -0.18 -18.64 7.24
C ALA A 237 -1.02 -18.75 8.51
N PHE A 238 -2.35 -18.80 8.37
CA PHE A 238 -3.27 -18.99 9.50
C PHE A 238 -3.07 -20.34 10.21
N SER A 239 -2.84 -21.42 9.45
CA SER A 239 -2.55 -22.74 10.03
C SER A 239 -1.23 -22.74 10.82
N ASN A 240 -0.21 -22.02 10.34
CA ASN A 240 1.08 -21.86 11.03
C ASN A 240 0.94 -20.97 12.28
N ALA A 241 0.09 -19.93 12.27
CA ALA A 241 -0.26 -19.18 13.46
C ALA A 241 -0.83 -20.11 14.55
N LYS A 242 -1.85 -20.91 14.22
CA LYS A 242 -2.48 -21.86 15.17
C LYS A 242 -1.51 -22.91 15.73
N SER A 243 -0.44 -23.22 15.01
CA SER A 243 0.57 -24.18 15.47
C SER A 243 1.76 -23.53 16.21
N GLY A 244 1.75 -22.19 16.37
CA GLY A 244 2.81 -21.42 17.02
C GLY A 244 4.13 -21.41 16.24
N GLN A 245 4.08 -21.58 14.91
CA GLN A 245 5.27 -21.55 14.05
C GLN A 245 5.60 -20.15 13.53
N LEU A 246 4.68 -19.22 13.62
CA LEU A 246 4.84 -17.84 13.25
C LEU A 246 4.51 -16.93 14.43
N ASP A 247 5.16 -15.80 14.48
CA ASP A 247 5.03 -14.82 15.55
C ASP A 247 4.13 -13.65 15.19
N ILE A 248 4.18 -13.24 13.93
CA ILE A 248 3.33 -12.20 13.35
C ILE A 248 2.75 -12.75 12.06
N VAL A 249 1.43 -12.66 11.91
CA VAL A 249 0.74 -13.27 10.77
C VAL A 249 -0.36 -12.35 10.25
N MET A 250 -0.15 -11.76 9.09
CA MET A 250 -1.20 -11.08 8.35
C MET A 250 -2.27 -12.09 7.93
N VAL A 251 -3.53 -11.75 8.12
CA VAL A 251 -4.66 -12.62 7.78
C VAL A 251 -5.77 -11.87 7.05
N ALA A 252 -6.49 -12.61 6.23
CA ALA A 252 -7.71 -12.08 5.62
C ALA A 252 -8.82 -11.90 6.66
N PRO A 253 -9.81 -11.01 6.43
CA PRO A 253 -10.87 -10.70 7.38
C PRO A 253 -11.69 -11.90 7.89
N ASN A 254 -11.81 -12.95 7.09
CA ASN A 254 -12.51 -14.18 7.50
C ASN A 254 -11.75 -15.00 8.55
N TYR A 255 -10.45 -14.84 8.67
CA TYR A 255 -9.61 -15.45 9.71
C TYR A 255 -9.43 -14.55 10.92
N ALA A 256 -9.50 -13.22 10.73
CA ALA A 256 -9.27 -12.26 11.79
C ALA A 256 -10.32 -12.30 12.92
N ILE A 257 -11.48 -12.92 12.68
CA ILE A 257 -12.55 -13.15 13.68
C ILE A 257 -12.38 -14.45 14.47
N GLU A 258 -11.36 -15.25 14.16
CA GLU A 258 -11.02 -16.49 14.86
C GLU A 258 -10.12 -16.20 16.08
N GLU A 259 -10.08 -17.14 17.03
CA GLU A 259 -9.15 -17.10 18.15
C GLU A 259 -7.93 -17.98 17.89
N VAL A 260 -6.74 -17.49 18.25
CA VAL A 260 -5.47 -18.23 18.19
C VAL A 260 -4.80 -18.17 19.57
N ASP A 261 -4.57 -19.34 20.18
CA ASP A 261 -3.97 -19.44 21.51
C ASP A 261 -2.58 -18.77 21.55
N GLY A 262 -2.35 -17.84 22.49
CA GLY A 262 -1.09 -17.13 22.68
C GLY A 262 -0.82 -16.03 21.66
N MET A 263 -1.84 -15.59 20.94
CA MET A 263 -1.80 -14.46 20.02
C MET A 263 -3.01 -13.55 20.23
N HIS A 264 -2.82 -12.28 20.02
CA HIS A 264 -3.91 -11.29 19.91
C HIS A 264 -4.01 -10.78 18.48
N ILE A 265 -5.15 -10.17 18.16
CA ILE A 265 -5.41 -9.56 16.85
C ILE A 265 -5.23 -8.05 16.93
N GLU A 266 -4.49 -7.50 15.96
CA GLU A 266 -4.39 -6.06 15.71
C GLU A 266 -4.87 -5.75 14.29
N ASN A 267 -5.74 -4.74 14.18
CA ASN A 267 -6.21 -4.22 12.91
C ASN A 267 -5.52 -2.89 12.66
N LEU A 268 -4.58 -2.86 11.72
CA LEU A 268 -3.83 -1.66 11.37
C LEU A 268 -4.47 -0.93 10.22
N GLU A 269 -4.68 0.37 10.39
CA GLU A 269 -5.20 1.25 9.36
C GLU A 269 -4.28 1.30 8.14
N THR A 270 -4.88 1.40 6.95
CA THR A 270 -4.17 1.63 5.70
C THR A 270 -4.65 2.91 5.04
N MET A 271 -3.92 3.38 4.04
CA MET A 271 -4.40 4.43 3.13
C MET A 271 -5.23 3.89 1.98
N ASP A 272 -5.39 2.57 1.89
CA ASP A 272 -6.09 1.93 0.78
C ASP A 272 -7.59 2.14 0.90
N VAL A 273 -8.13 2.93 -0.03
CA VAL A 273 -9.57 3.09 -0.20
C VAL A 273 -10.06 2.23 -1.37
N ARG A 274 -10.96 1.29 -1.07
CA ARG A 274 -11.62 0.49 -2.10
C ARG A 274 -12.80 1.28 -2.67
N ASN A 275 -12.84 1.35 -3.98
CA ASN A 275 -13.88 2.03 -4.72
C ASN A 275 -14.19 1.31 -6.03
N ILE A 276 -15.31 1.67 -6.65
CA ILE A 276 -15.66 1.24 -8.00
C ILE A 276 -15.59 2.46 -8.91
N SER A 277 -14.80 2.36 -9.98
CA SER A 277 -14.78 3.38 -11.03
C SER A 277 -16.11 3.37 -11.80
N LEU A 278 -16.65 4.56 -12.08
CA LEU A 278 -17.92 4.71 -12.78
C LEU A 278 -17.70 5.56 -14.04
N PRO A 279 -17.58 4.94 -15.25
CA PRO A 279 -17.38 5.71 -16.49
C PRO A 279 -18.37 6.86 -16.62
N CYS A 280 -17.85 8.09 -16.77
CA CYS A 280 -18.62 9.34 -16.69
C CYS A 280 -19.19 9.79 -18.06
N ILE A 281 -18.78 9.16 -19.15
CA ILE A 281 -19.20 9.50 -20.51
C ILE A 281 -20.06 8.40 -21.12
N PRO A 282 -20.99 8.72 -22.06
CA PRO A 282 -21.74 7.70 -22.79
C PRO A 282 -20.84 6.80 -23.63
N GLU A 283 -21.30 5.58 -23.90
CA GLU A 283 -20.59 4.65 -24.78
C GLU A 283 -20.36 5.26 -26.16
N GLN A 284 -19.11 5.29 -26.58
CA GLN A 284 -18.68 5.81 -27.89
C GLN A 284 -17.34 5.21 -28.32
N THR A 285 -17.01 5.36 -29.61
CA THR A 285 -15.70 5.01 -30.14
C THR A 285 -14.86 6.27 -30.30
N VAL A 286 -13.66 6.25 -29.72
CA VAL A 286 -12.68 7.34 -29.81
C VAL A 286 -11.33 6.78 -30.29
N LYS A 287 -10.36 7.66 -30.54
CA LYS A 287 -8.97 7.26 -30.80
C LYS A 287 -8.13 7.44 -29.54
N ASP A 288 -7.34 6.42 -29.22
CA ASP A 288 -6.31 6.52 -28.18
C ASP A 288 -5.10 7.35 -28.66
N SER A 289 -4.09 7.49 -27.80
CA SER A 289 -2.84 8.22 -28.09
C SER A 289 -2.06 7.66 -29.27
N ASP A 290 -2.21 6.37 -29.56
CA ASP A 290 -1.56 5.67 -30.66
C ASP A 290 -2.39 5.73 -31.96
N GLY A 291 -3.60 6.29 -31.90
CA GLY A 291 -4.53 6.45 -33.02
C GLY A 291 -5.40 5.22 -33.31
N ASN A 292 -5.43 4.22 -32.40
CA ASN A 292 -6.31 3.07 -32.49
C ASN A 292 -7.74 3.44 -32.11
N GLU A 293 -8.74 2.82 -32.74
CA GLU A 293 -10.13 2.95 -32.32
C GLU A 293 -10.39 2.10 -31.07
N VAL A 294 -10.83 2.75 -29.99
CA VAL A 294 -11.17 2.13 -28.70
C VAL A 294 -12.59 2.51 -28.30
N THR A 295 -13.32 1.57 -27.70
CA THR A 295 -14.64 1.85 -27.12
C THR A 295 -14.46 2.32 -25.69
N VAL A 296 -15.13 3.42 -25.33
CA VAL A 296 -15.11 4.04 -24.01
C VAL A 296 -16.51 4.40 -23.56
N GLY A 297 -16.70 4.59 -22.26
CA GLY A 297 -17.93 5.07 -21.66
C GLY A 297 -18.97 3.97 -21.41
N ASN A 298 -20.04 4.35 -20.71
CA ASN A 298 -21.12 3.44 -20.32
C ASN A 298 -22.44 4.22 -20.27
N ASN A 299 -23.47 3.71 -20.95
CA ASN A 299 -24.74 4.42 -21.09
C ASN A 299 -25.57 4.49 -19.80
N VAL A 300 -25.23 3.72 -18.77
CA VAL A 300 -25.88 3.76 -17.46
C VAL A 300 -25.12 4.69 -16.51
N THR A 301 -23.83 4.44 -16.32
CA THR A 301 -23.02 5.21 -15.36
C THR A 301 -22.67 6.61 -15.85
N SER A 302 -22.78 6.92 -17.13
CA SER A 302 -22.65 8.28 -17.66
C SER A 302 -23.74 9.23 -17.15
N ASP A 303 -24.91 8.71 -16.76
CA ASP A 303 -25.93 9.52 -16.08
C ASP A 303 -25.53 9.79 -14.62
N ILE A 304 -25.30 11.07 -14.31
CA ILE A 304 -24.88 11.48 -12.96
C ILE A 304 -25.88 11.07 -11.89
N SER A 305 -27.18 10.98 -12.21
CA SER A 305 -28.19 10.58 -11.24
C SER A 305 -27.99 9.13 -10.76
N VAL A 306 -27.50 8.26 -11.63
CA VAL A 306 -27.15 6.86 -11.26
C VAL A 306 -25.93 6.84 -10.38
N ARG A 307 -24.85 7.59 -10.73
CA ARG A 307 -23.64 7.66 -9.91
C ARG A 307 -23.92 8.25 -8.52
N LYS A 308 -24.70 9.35 -8.46
CA LYS A 308 -25.11 9.97 -7.21
C LYS A 308 -25.97 9.03 -6.37
N ALA A 309 -26.99 8.43 -6.98
CA ALA A 309 -27.88 7.50 -6.26
C ALA A 309 -27.13 6.32 -5.65
N LEU A 310 -26.17 5.73 -6.37
CA LEU A 310 -25.29 4.69 -5.82
C LEU A 310 -24.46 5.24 -4.65
N SER A 311 -23.85 6.40 -4.83
CA SER A 311 -22.92 6.96 -3.83
C SER A 311 -23.58 7.30 -2.50
N ILE A 312 -24.79 7.86 -2.53
CA ILE A 312 -25.53 8.21 -1.29
C ILE A 312 -26.44 7.09 -0.79
N GLY A 313 -26.89 6.18 -1.67
CA GLY A 313 -27.96 5.23 -1.38
C GLY A 313 -27.52 3.87 -0.85
N ILE A 314 -26.26 3.45 -1.08
CA ILE A 314 -25.75 2.20 -0.52
C ILE A 314 -25.51 2.31 0.99
N ASP A 315 -25.51 1.17 1.67
CA ASP A 315 -25.23 1.02 3.11
C ASP A 315 -23.83 0.42 3.30
N ARG A 316 -22.83 1.29 3.49
CA ARG A 316 -21.42 0.89 3.61
C ARG A 316 -21.16 0.02 4.83
N GLU A 317 -21.83 0.29 5.95
CA GLU A 317 -21.70 -0.54 7.15
C GLU A 317 -22.17 -1.97 6.87
N SER A 318 -23.32 -2.14 6.23
CA SER A 318 -23.84 -3.45 5.83
C SER A 318 -22.91 -4.15 4.83
N ILE A 319 -22.37 -3.42 3.84
CA ILE A 319 -21.44 -3.95 2.85
C ILE A 319 -20.15 -4.45 3.52
N ILE A 320 -19.56 -3.66 4.42
CA ILE A 320 -18.34 -4.02 5.15
C ILE A 320 -18.58 -5.23 6.06
N ASN A 321 -19.71 -5.27 6.76
CA ASN A 321 -20.08 -6.41 7.60
C ASN A 321 -20.21 -7.70 6.76
N ASN A 322 -20.82 -7.63 5.59
CA ASN A 322 -21.06 -8.79 4.73
C ASN A 322 -19.81 -9.26 3.97
N ALA A 323 -18.96 -8.34 3.51
CA ALA A 323 -17.79 -8.65 2.69
C ALA A 323 -16.50 -8.84 3.50
N LEU A 324 -16.33 -8.08 4.59
CA LEU A 324 -15.08 -7.98 5.35
C LEU A 324 -15.25 -8.30 6.86
N ASN A 325 -16.37 -8.90 7.26
CA ASN A 325 -16.67 -9.22 8.67
C ASN A 325 -16.58 -8.01 9.62
N GLY A 326 -16.88 -6.82 9.14
CA GLY A 326 -16.85 -5.58 9.91
C GLY A 326 -15.46 -4.94 10.02
N ILE A 327 -14.45 -5.47 9.33
CA ILE A 327 -13.08 -4.95 9.37
C ILE A 327 -12.90 -3.89 8.27
N GLY A 328 -12.59 -2.66 8.69
CA GLY A 328 -12.48 -1.49 7.82
C GLY A 328 -13.51 -0.41 8.15
N ARG A 329 -13.33 0.77 7.56
CA ARG A 329 -14.18 1.94 7.80
C ARG A 329 -14.84 2.41 6.52
N GLY A 330 -16.14 2.72 6.58
CA GLY A 330 -16.89 3.27 5.44
C GLY A 330 -16.20 4.52 4.87
N ALA A 331 -16.04 4.56 3.55
CA ALA A 331 -15.40 5.67 2.84
C ALA A 331 -16.39 6.34 1.89
N THR A 332 -16.47 7.67 1.94
CA THR A 332 -17.25 8.50 1.01
C THR A 332 -16.36 9.40 0.14
N GLY A 333 -15.05 9.23 0.24
CA GLY A 333 -14.03 9.95 -0.51
C GLY A 333 -12.65 9.31 -0.32
N PHE A 334 -11.61 9.99 -0.77
CA PHE A 334 -10.23 9.61 -0.46
C PHE A 334 -9.99 9.71 1.05
N THR A 335 -9.01 8.95 1.53
CA THR A 335 -8.75 8.77 2.97
C THR A 335 -8.79 10.07 3.77
N SER A 336 -9.47 10.02 4.91
CA SER A 336 -9.56 11.12 5.85
C SER A 336 -8.31 11.33 6.72
N ASN A 337 -7.37 10.39 6.71
CA ASN A 337 -6.24 10.35 7.64
C ASN A 337 -5.03 11.17 7.16
N LEU A 338 -5.04 11.66 5.93
CA LEU A 338 -3.98 12.46 5.37
C LEU A 338 -4.25 13.95 5.57
N VAL A 339 -3.19 14.74 5.71
CA VAL A 339 -3.29 16.20 5.90
C VAL A 339 -4.06 16.90 4.76
N TRP A 340 -4.01 16.35 3.55
CA TRP A 340 -4.76 16.82 2.38
C TRP A 340 -6.11 16.10 2.20
N GLY A 341 -6.43 15.10 3.03
CA GLY A 341 -7.70 14.37 2.96
C GLY A 341 -8.91 15.25 3.27
N ASN A 342 -10.05 14.96 2.66
CA ASN A 342 -11.33 15.59 2.95
C ASN A 342 -12.28 14.51 3.53
N PRO A 343 -12.57 14.56 4.84
CA PRO A 343 -13.12 13.40 5.54
C PRO A 343 -14.56 13.06 5.20
N LEU A 344 -15.40 14.01 4.89
CA LEU A 344 -16.81 13.74 4.65
C LEU A 344 -17.32 14.52 3.45
N ILE A 345 -17.77 13.80 2.45
CA ILE A 345 -18.25 14.40 1.23
C ILE A 345 -19.78 14.33 1.16
N TYR A 346 -20.40 13.22 1.62
CA TYR A 346 -21.86 13.04 1.65
C TYR A 346 -22.27 12.02 2.73
N GLU A 347 -23.57 12.05 3.11
CA GLU A 347 -24.12 11.10 4.05
C GLU A 347 -24.38 9.74 3.38
N ASP A 348 -24.22 8.66 4.15
CA ASP A 348 -24.41 7.27 3.72
C ASP A 348 -25.87 6.81 3.89
N ASN A 349 -26.25 5.74 3.19
CA ASN A 349 -27.54 5.01 3.34
C ASN A 349 -28.79 5.91 3.18
N GLN A 350 -28.73 6.88 2.26
CA GLN A 350 -29.84 7.80 1.93
C GLN A 350 -30.75 7.18 0.84
N ARG A 351 -31.26 5.95 1.09
CA ARG A 351 -31.96 5.11 0.09
C ARG A 351 -33.19 5.78 -0.51
N GLU A 352 -34.01 6.46 0.30
CA GLU A 352 -35.23 7.11 -0.22
C GLU A 352 -34.89 8.30 -1.10
N GLU A 353 -33.92 9.13 -0.69
CA GLU A 353 -33.42 10.22 -1.53
C GLU A 353 -32.82 9.71 -2.85
N ALA A 354 -32.08 8.61 -2.79
CA ALA A 354 -31.50 7.99 -3.99
C ALA A 354 -32.58 7.48 -4.97
N LYS A 355 -33.66 6.89 -4.44
CA LYS A 355 -34.79 6.43 -5.26
C LYS A 355 -35.55 7.58 -5.89
N GLU A 356 -35.83 8.66 -5.12
CA GLU A 356 -36.48 9.86 -5.62
C GLU A 356 -35.63 10.51 -6.74
N LEU A 357 -34.32 10.63 -6.52
CA LEU A 357 -33.39 11.15 -7.52
C LEU A 357 -33.43 10.37 -8.84
N LEU A 358 -33.46 9.04 -8.78
CA LEU A 358 -33.56 8.18 -9.96
C LEU A 358 -34.89 8.37 -10.69
N GLU A 359 -36.01 8.47 -9.93
CA GLU A 359 -37.34 8.70 -10.50
C GLU A 359 -37.44 10.06 -11.19
N GLU A 360 -36.96 11.12 -10.54
CA GLU A 360 -36.92 12.48 -11.12
C GLU A 360 -36.07 12.54 -12.39
N ALA A 361 -34.98 11.74 -12.45
CA ALA A 361 -34.14 11.62 -13.63
C ALA A 361 -34.72 10.75 -14.74
N GLY A 362 -35.89 10.10 -14.49
CA GLY A 362 -36.60 9.27 -15.46
C GLY A 362 -36.21 7.79 -15.45
N TRP A 363 -35.43 7.35 -14.47
CA TRP A 363 -35.12 5.94 -14.24
C TRP A 363 -36.28 5.31 -13.44
N VAL A 364 -37.13 4.49 -14.09
CA VAL A 364 -38.30 3.85 -13.49
C VAL A 364 -38.39 2.39 -13.88
N ASP A 365 -38.86 1.54 -13.01
CA ASP A 365 -39.16 0.13 -13.32
C ASP A 365 -40.48 0.06 -14.11
N LEU A 366 -40.37 -0.14 -15.41
CA LEU A 366 -41.51 -0.10 -16.33
C LEU A 366 -42.18 -1.47 -16.52
N ASP A 367 -41.42 -2.56 -16.40
CA ASP A 367 -41.90 -3.91 -16.64
C ASP A 367 -42.12 -4.73 -15.36
N GLY A 368 -41.72 -4.19 -14.21
CA GLY A 368 -41.98 -4.79 -12.88
C GLY A 368 -40.95 -5.87 -12.52
N ASP A 369 -39.80 -5.91 -13.16
CA ASP A 369 -38.75 -6.91 -12.90
C ASP A 369 -37.79 -6.49 -11.76
N GLY A 370 -37.98 -5.29 -11.22
CA GLY A 370 -37.17 -4.73 -10.12
C GLY A 370 -35.94 -3.95 -10.60
N ILE A 371 -35.71 -3.84 -11.90
CA ILE A 371 -34.60 -3.06 -12.48
C ILE A 371 -35.21 -1.83 -13.17
N ARG A 372 -34.66 -0.66 -12.91
CA ARG A 372 -35.11 0.59 -13.52
C ARG A 372 -34.66 0.69 -14.98
N GLU A 373 -35.45 1.36 -15.82
CA GLU A 373 -35.12 1.68 -17.20
C GLU A 373 -35.30 3.15 -17.49
N LYS A 374 -34.51 3.65 -18.47
CA LYS A 374 -34.64 4.98 -19.06
C LYS A 374 -34.35 4.92 -20.54
N ASP A 375 -35.24 5.46 -21.37
CA ASP A 375 -35.09 5.52 -22.85
C ASP A 375 -34.77 4.14 -23.49
N GLY A 376 -35.27 3.06 -22.90
CA GLY A 376 -35.03 1.68 -23.37
C GLY A 376 -33.71 1.05 -22.92
N VAL A 377 -32.95 1.74 -22.08
CA VAL A 377 -31.72 1.22 -21.45
C VAL A 377 -32.06 0.74 -20.03
N LYS A 378 -31.77 -0.53 -19.71
CA LYS A 378 -31.85 -1.02 -18.33
C LYS A 378 -30.75 -0.46 -17.47
N CYS A 379 -31.04 -0.14 -16.21
CA CYS A 379 -30.06 0.30 -15.23
C CYS A 379 -29.19 -0.89 -14.76
N GLU A 380 -28.41 -1.41 -15.71
CA GLU A 380 -27.60 -2.61 -15.54
C GLU A 380 -26.22 -2.42 -16.13
N PHE A 381 -25.16 -2.77 -15.38
CA PHE A 381 -23.77 -2.69 -15.83
C PHE A 381 -22.86 -3.70 -15.13
N ASP A 382 -21.70 -3.91 -15.73
CA ASP A 382 -20.68 -4.85 -15.24
C ASP A 382 -19.68 -4.16 -14.30
N VAL A 383 -19.31 -4.87 -13.23
CA VAL A 383 -18.21 -4.49 -12.32
C VAL A 383 -17.23 -5.65 -12.22
N TYR A 384 -15.96 -5.38 -12.48
CA TYR A 384 -14.89 -6.37 -12.44
C TYR A 384 -13.99 -6.22 -11.24
N SER A 385 -13.55 -7.36 -10.69
CA SER A 385 -12.56 -7.48 -9.64
C SER A 385 -11.44 -8.43 -10.10
N PRO A 386 -10.17 -8.22 -9.68
CA PRO A 386 -9.10 -9.15 -10.03
C PRO A 386 -9.35 -10.54 -9.44
N SER A 387 -9.11 -11.57 -10.25
CA SER A 387 -9.41 -12.96 -9.87
C SER A 387 -8.50 -13.50 -8.76
N ASN A 388 -7.39 -12.84 -8.47
CA ASN A 388 -6.47 -13.13 -7.38
C ASN A 388 -6.75 -12.32 -6.09
N ASP A 389 -7.79 -11.47 -6.08
CA ASP A 389 -8.20 -10.68 -4.90
C ASP A 389 -9.66 -10.97 -4.53
N GLN A 390 -9.84 -11.91 -3.61
CA GLN A 390 -11.16 -12.33 -3.16
C GLN A 390 -11.89 -11.22 -2.38
N GLN A 391 -11.17 -10.34 -1.69
CA GLN A 391 -11.79 -9.25 -0.92
C GLN A 391 -12.48 -8.25 -1.86
N ARG A 392 -11.81 -7.84 -2.93
CA ARG A 392 -12.41 -6.95 -3.95
C ARG A 392 -13.65 -7.58 -4.60
N TYR A 393 -13.60 -8.90 -4.85
CA TYR A 393 -14.77 -9.59 -5.40
C TYR A 393 -15.95 -9.61 -4.41
N LEU A 394 -15.71 -9.94 -3.14
CA LEU A 394 -16.76 -9.94 -2.12
C LEU A 394 -17.37 -8.55 -1.92
N LEU A 395 -16.55 -7.49 -1.96
CA LEU A 395 -17.04 -6.11 -1.93
C LEU A 395 -17.95 -5.83 -3.13
N SER A 396 -17.55 -6.20 -4.36
CA SER A 396 -18.39 -5.99 -5.54
C SER A 396 -19.71 -6.74 -5.48
N VAL A 397 -19.72 -7.95 -4.91
CA VAL A 397 -20.95 -8.74 -4.71
C VAL A 397 -21.85 -8.09 -3.66
N ALA A 398 -21.29 -7.62 -2.55
CA ALA A 398 -22.06 -6.96 -1.50
C ALA A 398 -22.66 -5.62 -1.98
N VAL A 399 -21.90 -4.83 -2.75
CA VAL A 399 -22.41 -3.60 -3.40
C VAL A 399 -23.51 -3.94 -4.41
N ALA A 400 -23.33 -4.99 -5.22
CA ALA A 400 -24.33 -5.41 -6.20
C ALA A 400 -25.65 -5.84 -5.53
N GLU A 401 -25.57 -6.51 -4.39
CA GLU A 401 -26.77 -6.93 -3.63
C GLU A 401 -27.48 -5.72 -3.02
N ASP A 402 -26.72 -4.77 -2.46
CA ASP A 402 -27.29 -3.56 -1.86
C ASP A 402 -27.91 -2.62 -2.91
N ALA A 403 -27.27 -2.47 -4.07
CA ALA A 403 -27.75 -1.64 -5.19
C ALA A 403 -29.12 -2.09 -5.76
N LYS A 404 -29.50 -3.35 -5.59
CA LYS A 404 -30.84 -3.85 -5.99
C LYS A 404 -31.97 -3.12 -5.28
N GLU A 405 -31.75 -2.71 -4.03
CA GLU A 405 -32.73 -1.92 -3.27
C GLU A 405 -33.03 -0.55 -3.92
N LEU A 406 -32.12 -0.08 -4.79
CA LEU A 406 -32.28 1.14 -5.58
C LEU A 406 -32.87 0.87 -6.97
N GLY A 407 -33.06 -0.40 -7.35
CA GLY A 407 -33.46 -0.82 -8.71
C GLY A 407 -32.30 -0.77 -9.71
N ILE A 408 -31.06 -0.89 -9.24
CA ILE A 408 -29.83 -0.91 -10.05
C ILE A 408 -29.26 -2.33 -10.05
N SER A 409 -29.02 -2.90 -11.24
CA SER A 409 -28.40 -4.21 -11.41
C SER A 409 -26.91 -4.09 -11.67
N ILE A 410 -26.10 -4.66 -10.79
CA ILE A 410 -24.65 -4.74 -10.95
C ILE A 410 -24.23 -6.19 -11.14
N ASN A 411 -23.58 -6.49 -12.24
CA ASN A 411 -23.05 -7.82 -12.54
C ASN A 411 -21.59 -7.91 -12.01
N ALA A 412 -21.41 -8.42 -10.80
CA ALA A 412 -20.08 -8.64 -10.22
C ALA A 412 -19.35 -9.78 -10.96
N LYS A 413 -18.18 -9.49 -11.51
CA LYS A 413 -17.36 -10.40 -12.32
C LYS A 413 -15.91 -10.40 -11.83
N GLN A 414 -15.20 -11.47 -12.15
CA GLN A 414 -13.75 -11.57 -11.91
C GLN A 414 -13.01 -11.69 -13.26
N GLY A 415 -11.78 -11.17 -13.29
CA GLY A 415 -10.91 -11.28 -14.47
C GLY A 415 -9.44 -11.13 -14.11
N THR A 416 -8.56 -11.40 -15.05
CA THR A 416 -7.13 -11.08 -14.92
C THR A 416 -6.91 -9.56 -14.98
N TRP A 417 -5.77 -9.07 -14.51
CA TRP A 417 -5.45 -7.64 -14.63
C TRP A 417 -5.48 -7.15 -16.08
N ASP A 418 -4.99 -7.95 -17.05
CA ASP A 418 -5.05 -7.61 -18.48
C ASP A 418 -6.51 -7.48 -18.98
N GLU A 419 -7.43 -8.31 -18.48
CA GLU A 419 -8.85 -8.20 -18.81
C GLU A 419 -9.50 -6.98 -18.17
N LEU A 420 -9.13 -6.65 -16.92
CA LEU A 420 -9.65 -5.49 -16.20
C LEU A 420 -9.19 -4.18 -16.85
N THR A 421 -7.90 -4.04 -17.13
CA THR A 421 -7.34 -2.84 -17.77
C THR A 421 -7.93 -2.61 -19.15
N ALA A 422 -8.13 -3.67 -19.94
CA ALA A 422 -8.81 -3.58 -21.24
C ALA A 422 -10.29 -3.14 -21.16
N LYS A 423 -10.93 -3.22 -19.97
CA LYS A 423 -12.33 -2.87 -19.75
C LYS A 423 -12.51 -1.62 -18.89
N ALA A 424 -11.44 -1.08 -18.34
CA ALA A 424 -11.50 0.00 -17.33
C ALA A 424 -12.24 1.24 -17.83
N ASN A 425 -12.21 1.51 -19.14
CA ASN A 425 -12.89 2.67 -19.71
C ASN A 425 -14.39 2.43 -20.05
N THR A 426 -14.91 1.20 -19.85
CA THR A 426 -16.31 0.86 -20.22
C THR A 426 -17.09 0.22 -19.08
N CYS A 427 -16.41 -0.39 -18.12
CA CYS A 427 -17.00 -1.11 -16.99
C CYS A 427 -16.54 -0.50 -15.66
N GLY A 428 -17.28 -0.79 -14.61
CA GLY A 428 -16.79 -0.54 -13.27
C GLY A 428 -15.65 -1.50 -12.92
N ILE A 429 -14.60 -0.99 -12.27
CA ILE A 429 -13.50 -1.80 -11.74
C ILE A 429 -13.40 -1.53 -10.24
N VAL A 430 -13.22 -2.58 -9.44
CA VAL A 430 -12.92 -2.43 -8.01
C VAL A 430 -11.43 -2.12 -7.87
N TRP A 431 -11.15 -0.83 -7.74
CA TRP A 431 -9.81 -0.33 -7.47
C TRP A 431 -9.49 -0.28 -5.99
N GLY A 432 -8.22 -0.14 -5.69
CA GLY A 432 -7.70 0.29 -4.41
C GLY A 432 -6.70 1.40 -4.67
N TRP A 433 -6.92 2.53 -4.06
CA TRP A 433 -6.08 3.71 -4.22
C TRP A 433 -5.70 4.25 -2.85
N GLY A 434 -4.45 4.57 -2.68
CA GLY A 434 -3.95 5.19 -1.48
C GLY A 434 -2.48 5.51 -1.64
N GLN A 435 -2.12 6.77 -1.44
CA GLN A 435 -0.75 7.26 -1.45
C GLN A 435 -0.63 8.42 -0.48
N TYR A 436 0.57 8.68 0.03
CA TYR A 436 0.84 9.91 0.77
C TYR A 436 0.70 11.12 -0.13
N SER A 437 1.24 11.02 -1.35
CA SER A 437 1.17 12.11 -2.30
C SER A 437 -0.25 12.34 -2.80
N PRO A 438 -0.76 13.57 -2.75
CA PRO A 438 -2.04 13.93 -3.33
C PRO A 438 -2.07 13.84 -4.86
N THR A 439 -0.93 13.60 -5.51
CA THR A 439 -0.84 13.41 -6.97
C THR A 439 -1.66 12.24 -7.47
N VAL A 440 -2.02 11.30 -6.61
CA VAL A 440 -3.01 10.26 -6.93
C VAL A 440 -4.34 10.85 -7.41
N LEU A 441 -4.75 12.01 -6.88
CA LEU A 441 -5.95 12.72 -7.35
C LEU A 441 -5.78 13.25 -8.77
N LYS A 442 -4.56 13.68 -9.14
CA LYS A 442 -4.25 14.05 -10.52
C LYS A 442 -4.39 12.87 -11.46
N SER A 443 -3.78 11.73 -11.13
CA SER A 443 -3.91 10.50 -11.92
C SER A 443 -5.36 10.10 -12.15
N LEU A 444 -6.22 10.28 -11.17
CA LEU A 444 -7.62 9.83 -11.25
C LEU A 444 -8.57 10.84 -11.91
N LEU A 445 -8.30 12.15 -11.79
CA LEU A 445 -9.28 13.19 -12.08
C LEU A 445 -8.87 14.16 -13.19
N TYR A 446 -7.58 14.22 -13.56
CA TYR A 446 -7.11 15.20 -14.53
C TYR A 446 -7.55 14.83 -15.95
N SER A 447 -8.25 15.75 -16.62
CA SER A 447 -8.91 15.48 -17.91
C SER A 447 -7.97 14.97 -18.99
N ASP A 448 -6.77 15.55 -19.11
CA ASP A 448 -5.80 15.21 -20.15
C ASP A 448 -5.13 13.84 -19.94
N LEU A 449 -5.34 13.19 -18.80
CA LEU A 449 -4.82 11.85 -18.53
C LEU A 449 -5.76 10.72 -19.02
N PHE A 450 -6.94 11.06 -19.54
CA PHE A 450 -7.82 10.05 -20.11
C PHE A 450 -7.16 9.35 -21.31
N LEU A 451 -7.11 8.03 -21.28
CA LEU A 451 -6.47 7.16 -22.31
C LEU A 451 -4.96 7.30 -22.45
N THR A 452 -4.27 7.91 -21.49
CA THR A 452 -2.79 7.97 -21.47
C THR A 452 -2.18 6.70 -20.90
N SER A 453 -2.84 6.08 -19.92
CA SER A 453 -2.48 4.80 -19.34
C SER A 453 -3.72 3.97 -18.97
N ALA A 454 -3.51 2.71 -18.59
CA ALA A 454 -4.59 1.83 -18.13
C ALA A 454 -5.06 2.14 -16.69
N TYR A 455 -4.39 3.07 -16.01
CA TYR A 455 -4.64 3.39 -14.60
C TYR A 455 -5.05 4.84 -14.37
N ASP A 456 -4.74 5.74 -15.33
CA ASP A 456 -5.05 7.17 -15.20
C ASP A 456 -6.41 7.51 -15.79
N ASN A 457 -7.21 8.27 -15.03
CA ASN A 457 -8.53 8.77 -15.42
C ASN A 457 -9.39 7.77 -16.24
N THR A 458 -9.45 6.53 -15.78
CA THR A 458 -10.14 5.44 -16.52
C THR A 458 -11.63 5.68 -16.73
N VAL A 459 -12.22 6.63 -16.02
CA VAL A 459 -13.65 6.95 -16.07
C VAL A 459 -14.01 8.00 -17.12
N GLY A 460 -13.03 8.62 -17.78
CA GLY A 460 -13.26 9.73 -18.72
C GLY A 460 -13.85 10.94 -18.02
N TYR A 461 -13.44 11.20 -16.77
CA TYR A 461 -13.83 12.39 -16.03
C TYR A 461 -13.21 13.63 -16.65
N SER A 462 -13.96 14.72 -16.71
CA SER A 462 -13.48 16.02 -17.22
C SER A 462 -14.22 17.16 -16.53
N ASN A 463 -13.45 18.03 -15.86
CA ASN A 463 -13.96 19.22 -15.21
C ASN A 463 -12.85 20.28 -15.17
N GLU A 464 -13.04 21.38 -15.90
CA GLU A 464 -12.05 22.47 -16.04
C GLU A 464 -11.67 23.12 -14.69
N GLU A 465 -12.59 23.17 -13.72
CA GLU A 465 -12.31 23.70 -12.39
C GLU A 465 -11.42 22.77 -11.58
N VAL A 466 -11.65 21.47 -11.68
CA VAL A 466 -10.82 20.44 -11.04
C VAL A 466 -9.42 20.42 -11.64
N ASP A 467 -9.30 20.45 -12.97
CA ASP A 467 -8.00 20.51 -13.66
C ASP A 467 -7.19 21.73 -13.20
N LYS A 468 -7.84 22.91 -13.18
CA LYS A 468 -7.20 24.14 -12.72
C LYS A 468 -6.76 24.06 -11.26
N LEU A 469 -7.58 23.50 -10.37
CA LEU A 469 -7.24 23.34 -8.95
C LEU A 469 -6.06 22.39 -8.77
N ILE A 470 -6.00 21.33 -9.55
CA ILE A 470 -4.88 20.38 -9.57
C ILE A 470 -3.58 21.07 -10.01
N ASP A 471 -3.61 21.81 -11.11
CA ASP A 471 -2.44 22.57 -11.58
C ASP A 471 -1.97 23.58 -10.54
N GLU A 472 -2.90 24.36 -9.97
CA GLU A 472 -2.58 25.33 -8.92
C GLU A 472 -2.05 24.67 -7.64
N ALA A 473 -2.51 23.46 -7.30
CA ALA A 473 -2.00 22.72 -6.14
C ALA A 473 -0.58 22.21 -6.39
N VAL A 474 -0.34 21.62 -7.55
CA VAL A 474 0.99 21.12 -7.96
C VAL A 474 2.01 22.25 -8.04
N ASP A 475 1.63 23.40 -8.60
CA ASP A 475 2.51 24.54 -8.84
C ASP A 475 2.67 25.46 -7.61
N SER A 476 1.97 25.15 -6.50
CA SER A 476 2.01 25.99 -5.31
C SER A 476 3.42 26.04 -4.71
N ASN A 477 3.85 27.25 -4.34
CA ASN A 477 5.07 27.50 -3.58
C ASN A 477 4.83 27.57 -2.06
N ASN A 478 3.64 27.18 -1.62
CA ASN A 478 3.26 27.14 -0.21
C ASN A 478 2.52 25.83 0.08
N GLN A 479 3.05 25.05 1.01
CA GLN A 479 2.52 23.71 1.34
C GLN A 479 1.09 23.77 1.91
N GLU A 480 0.77 24.75 2.75
CA GLU A 480 -0.57 24.92 3.31
C GLU A 480 -1.59 25.28 2.21
N ASP A 481 -1.21 26.16 1.27
CA ASP A 481 -2.04 26.50 0.12
C ASP A 481 -2.24 25.28 -0.80
N ALA A 482 -1.20 24.49 -1.08
CA ALA A 482 -1.30 23.25 -1.84
C ALA A 482 -2.29 22.27 -1.18
N ILE A 483 -2.16 22.02 0.12
CA ILE A 483 -3.07 21.16 0.89
C ILE A 483 -4.52 21.62 0.77
N ASN A 484 -4.76 22.94 0.93
CA ASN A 484 -6.11 23.48 0.82
C ASN A 484 -6.70 23.30 -0.58
N LYS A 485 -5.89 23.44 -1.63
CA LYS A 485 -6.32 23.22 -3.02
C LYS A 485 -6.62 21.73 -3.27
N TRP A 486 -5.81 20.81 -2.77
CA TRP A 486 -6.09 19.37 -2.85
C TRP A 486 -7.39 18.98 -2.14
N LYS A 487 -7.72 19.64 -1.02
CA LYS A 487 -9.03 19.47 -0.35
C LYS A 487 -10.18 19.99 -1.22
N GLU A 488 -10.00 21.11 -1.90
CA GLU A 488 -11.03 21.67 -2.79
C GLU A 488 -11.18 20.81 -4.07
N VAL A 489 -10.10 20.22 -4.62
CA VAL A 489 -10.18 19.21 -5.70
C VAL A 489 -11.15 18.10 -5.33
N GLN A 490 -11.00 17.54 -4.14
CA GLN A 490 -11.89 16.46 -3.68
C GLN A 490 -13.33 16.91 -3.52
N LYS A 491 -13.54 18.10 -3.01
CA LYS A 491 -14.88 18.65 -2.79
C LYS A 491 -15.60 18.91 -4.11
N VAL A 492 -14.93 19.56 -5.08
CA VAL A 492 -15.53 19.87 -6.39
C VAL A 492 -15.78 18.58 -7.17
N SER A 493 -14.81 17.66 -7.24
CA SER A 493 -14.97 16.42 -7.97
C SER A 493 -16.02 15.47 -7.38
N ALA A 494 -16.26 15.57 -6.07
CA ALA A 494 -17.28 14.76 -5.39
C ALA A 494 -18.70 15.07 -5.87
N GLU A 495 -18.97 16.28 -6.36
CA GLU A 495 -20.29 16.65 -6.90
C GLU A 495 -20.62 15.91 -8.20
N ASP A 496 -19.61 15.34 -8.87
CA ASP A 496 -19.74 14.59 -10.13
C ASP A 496 -19.77 13.06 -9.92
N TYR A 497 -19.44 12.56 -8.73
CA TYR A 497 -19.47 11.15 -8.34
C TYR A 497 -18.71 10.20 -9.32
N PRO A 498 -17.46 10.47 -9.72
CA PRO A 498 -16.76 9.63 -10.70
C PRO A 498 -16.37 8.26 -10.15
N TYR A 499 -16.29 8.13 -8.83
CA TYR A 499 -15.95 6.90 -8.11
C TYR A 499 -16.95 6.63 -6.99
N LEU A 500 -17.40 5.38 -6.91
CA LEU A 500 -18.17 4.89 -5.76
C LEU A 500 -17.19 4.40 -4.68
N TYR A 501 -16.87 5.26 -3.73
CA TYR A 501 -16.05 4.90 -2.57
C TYR A 501 -16.83 3.97 -1.64
N ILE A 502 -16.15 2.96 -1.08
CA ILE A 502 -16.80 1.90 -0.29
C ILE A 502 -16.18 1.84 1.11
N VAL A 503 -14.88 1.57 1.20
CA VAL A 503 -14.20 1.28 2.47
C VAL A 503 -12.74 1.67 2.44
N ASN A 504 -12.25 2.26 3.53
CA ASN A 504 -10.83 2.21 3.86
C ASN A 504 -10.56 0.86 4.53
N ILE A 505 -9.72 0.04 3.92
CA ILE A 505 -9.40 -1.29 4.45
C ILE A 505 -8.43 -1.19 5.62
N GLU A 506 -8.52 -2.16 6.51
CA GLU A 506 -7.56 -2.41 7.57
C GLU A 506 -6.87 -3.75 7.31
N HIS A 507 -5.60 -3.85 7.68
CA HIS A 507 -4.87 -5.11 7.64
C HIS A 507 -4.86 -5.73 9.04
N SER A 508 -5.31 -6.97 9.13
CA SER A 508 -5.40 -7.72 10.38
C SER A 508 -4.17 -8.59 10.58
N TYR A 509 -3.59 -8.54 11.77
CA TYR A 509 -2.42 -9.33 12.14
C TYR A 509 -2.68 -10.07 13.44
N PHE A 510 -2.48 -11.40 13.47
CA PHE A 510 -2.23 -12.12 14.70
C PHE A 510 -0.79 -11.87 15.14
N ILE A 511 -0.62 -11.47 16.38
CA ILE A 511 0.67 -11.11 16.98
C ILE A 511 0.83 -11.96 18.25
N ASN A 512 1.97 -12.64 18.37
CA ASN A 512 2.31 -13.41 19.59
C ASN A 512 2.27 -12.48 20.81
N ASP A 513 1.62 -12.90 21.91
CA ASP A 513 1.41 -12.10 23.12
C ASP A 513 2.70 -11.61 23.77
N SER A 514 3.85 -12.23 23.46
CA SER A 514 5.16 -11.77 23.90
C SER A 514 5.76 -10.67 23.02
N ILE A 515 5.12 -10.28 21.91
CA ILE A 515 5.66 -9.27 21.00
C ILE A 515 4.85 -7.99 21.12
N ASP A 516 5.56 -6.88 21.27
CA ASP A 516 5.05 -5.53 21.16
C ASP A 516 5.51 -4.93 19.82
N ILE A 517 4.57 -4.62 18.96
CA ILE A 517 4.84 -3.97 17.66
C ILE A 517 4.81 -2.45 17.73
N SER A 518 4.71 -1.88 18.93
CA SER A 518 4.67 -0.42 19.14
C SER A 518 3.59 0.27 18.31
N VAL A 519 2.32 -0.13 18.51
CA VAL A 519 1.16 0.36 17.73
C VAL A 519 1.09 1.89 17.70
N ASP A 520 1.46 2.57 18.80
CA ASP A 520 1.43 4.04 18.90
C ASP A 520 2.41 4.74 17.93
N THR A 521 3.40 4.02 17.40
CA THR A 521 4.38 4.56 16.44
C THR A 521 4.16 4.04 15.02
N GLN A 522 3.07 3.28 14.80
CA GLN A 522 2.73 2.82 13.46
C GLN A 522 2.42 3.99 12.55
N ILE A 523 3.00 3.95 11.37
CA ILE A 523 2.70 4.87 10.29
C ILE A 523 1.98 4.12 9.18
N ALA A 524 1.03 4.77 8.54
CA ALA A 524 0.40 4.17 7.39
C ALA A 524 1.45 4.00 6.28
N HIS A 525 1.45 2.84 5.62
CA HIS A 525 2.37 2.58 4.50
C HIS A 525 2.12 3.61 3.38
N PRO A 526 3.16 4.17 2.75
CA PRO A 526 3.00 5.24 1.76
C PRO A 526 2.22 4.85 0.51
N HIS A 527 2.12 3.57 0.22
CA HIS A 527 1.20 3.03 -0.77
C HIS A 527 0.09 2.23 -0.09
N GLY A 528 -1.17 2.43 -0.50
CA GLY A 528 -2.33 1.82 0.13
C GLY A 528 -2.28 0.30 0.24
N HIS A 529 -1.60 -0.38 -0.69
CA HIS A 529 -1.45 -1.83 -0.71
C HIS A 529 -0.26 -2.37 0.09
N GLY A 530 0.54 -1.49 0.68
CA GLY A 530 1.71 -1.88 1.46
C GLY A 530 1.35 -2.51 2.80
N SER A 531 2.36 -3.06 3.47
CA SER A 531 2.21 -3.66 4.79
C SER A 531 2.57 -2.64 5.87
N PRO A 532 1.60 -1.96 6.50
CA PRO A 532 1.87 -0.87 7.45
C PRO A 532 2.76 -1.34 8.62
N ILE A 533 2.62 -2.58 9.03
CA ILE A 533 3.35 -3.15 10.16
C ILE A 533 4.88 -3.08 10.04
N ILE A 534 5.44 -3.09 8.81
CA ILE A 534 6.90 -3.04 8.64
C ILE A 534 7.49 -1.64 8.75
N CYS A 535 6.67 -0.59 8.73
CA CYS A 535 7.16 0.79 8.69
C CYS A 535 7.90 1.19 9.97
N ASN A 536 7.54 0.59 11.12
CA ASN A 536 8.19 0.86 12.42
C ASN A 536 8.86 -0.38 13.03
N MET A 537 9.18 -1.41 12.26
CA MET A 537 9.74 -2.66 12.79
C MET A 537 11.06 -2.48 13.58
N LYS A 538 11.71 -1.32 13.49
CA LYS A 538 12.85 -0.95 14.34
C LYS A 538 12.46 -0.82 15.83
N ASP A 539 11.20 -0.54 16.10
CA ASP A 539 10.65 -0.32 17.44
C ASP A 539 10.01 -1.57 18.06
N TRP A 540 9.96 -2.69 17.31
CA TRP A 540 9.41 -3.95 17.82
C TRP A 540 10.24 -4.53 18.96
N LYS A 541 9.55 -5.11 19.94
CA LYS A 541 10.16 -5.65 21.17
C LYS A 541 9.61 -7.03 21.49
N ILE A 542 10.42 -7.81 22.21
CA ILE A 542 9.98 -9.07 22.82
C ILE A 542 9.88 -8.84 24.33
N ASN A 543 8.67 -8.91 24.85
CA ASN A 543 8.41 -8.80 26.28
C ASN A 543 8.82 -10.09 26.99
N GLU A 544 9.50 -9.98 28.16
CA GLU A 544 9.95 -11.12 28.99
C GLU A 544 8.78 -11.84 29.71
#